data_2ccd4ab9198f5526412eb1543dfbec07
#
_entry.id   2ccd4ab9198f5526412eb1543dfbec07
#
_cell.length_a   1.000
_cell.length_b   1.000
_cell.length_c   1.000
_cell.angle_alpha   90.00
_cell.angle_beta   90.00
_cell.angle_gamma   90.00
#
_symmetry.space_group_name_H-M   'P 1'
#
loop_
_entity.id
_entity.type
_entity.pdbx_description
1 polymer ?
#
loop_
_entity_poly.entity_id
_entity_poly.type
_entity_poly.pdbx_seq_one_letter_code
_entity_poly.pdbx_strand_id
1 'polypeptide(L)'
;MTDHGAIRVLDASLNRATEGLRVVEDYVRFVLDDRHLTEQFKRLRHDLAAAGALLPLAERHAARDTQADVGTTVSTPSEAVRGDAWQVCVASLERVKQSLRSLEEFSKVSLPASAGEFERLRYWLYTLEAAVGRTVDAVERLAEARLYVLIDGGESEAAFVTLVEELVAARVDMIQLRAKGLDDRELLSRARRLVAIAGQPPAPPGGCGGDGMDDRSRGCPPAEPGATKRAPLVIINDRPDIAALADADGVHLGQDDLRLKDARAIVGPRRLIGVSTHSIDQARAAVLNGANYLGVGPTFPSQTKSFDEFPGLEFVREVAAEIRLPAFAIGGITSQNVGQVMAAGLRRVAVASAVTAASKPQAAATALRAVLHS
;
A
#
# COMPACT_ATOMS: atom_id res chain seq x y z
N MET A 1 7.05 -8.27 49.38
CA MET A 1 8.26 -8.92 48.80
C MET A 1 8.12 -8.93 47.30
N THR A 2 8.99 -8.26 46.60
CA THR A 2 9.01 -8.24 45.14
C THR A 2 9.37 -9.65 44.65
N ASP A 3 8.58 -10.22 43.75
CA ASP A 3 8.84 -11.55 43.19
C ASP A 3 10.07 -11.49 42.27
N HIS A 4 11.18 -12.04 42.73
CA HIS A 4 12.46 -12.07 42.03
C HIS A 4 12.32 -12.74 40.63
N GLY A 5 11.51 -13.78 40.53
CA GLY A 5 11.23 -14.47 39.27
C GLY A 5 10.49 -13.57 38.29
N ALA A 6 9.51 -12.78 38.75
CA ALA A 6 8.80 -11.82 37.91
C ALA A 6 9.73 -10.71 37.39
N ILE A 7 10.64 -10.17 38.23
CA ILE A 7 11.61 -9.16 37.78
C ILE A 7 12.55 -9.74 36.71
N ARG A 8 12.99 -10.99 36.85
CA ARG A 8 13.83 -11.67 35.85
C ARG A 8 13.14 -11.80 34.51
N VAL A 9 11.84 -12.17 34.49
CA VAL A 9 11.04 -12.22 33.26
C VAL A 9 10.87 -10.84 32.66
N LEU A 10 10.60 -9.81 33.48
CA LEU A 10 10.46 -8.42 33.00
C LEU A 10 11.76 -7.92 32.36
N ASP A 11 12.93 -8.15 32.98
CA ASP A 11 14.22 -7.75 32.41
C ASP A 11 14.51 -8.46 31.09
N ALA A 12 14.31 -9.77 31.00
CA ALA A 12 14.51 -10.54 29.77
C ALA A 12 13.56 -10.10 28.65
N SER A 13 12.28 -9.87 28.98
CA SER A 13 11.27 -9.43 28.01
C SER A 13 11.51 -8.01 27.52
N LEU A 14 11.95 -7.10 28.40
CA LEU A 14 12.29 -5.72 28.01
C LEU A 14 13.49 -5.70 27.05
N ASN A 15 14.53 -6.48 27.30
CA ASN A 15 15.68 -6.60 26.40
C ASN A 15 15.24 -7.15 25.03
N ARG A 16 14.50 -8.28 24.99
CA ARG A 16 14.01 -8.89 23.74
C ARG A 16 13.13 -7.95 22.94
N ALA A 17 12.23 -7.20 23.61
CA ALA A 17 11.38 -6.22 22.95
C ALA A 17 12.18 -5.07 22.36
N THR A 18 13.15 -4.54 23.10
CA THR A 18 14.00 -3.42 22.66
C THR A 18 14.88 -3.83 21.48
N GLU A 19 15.50 -5.00 21.52
CA GLU A 19 16.32 -5.55 20.43
C GLU A 19 15.47 -5.85 19.20
N GLY A 20 14.32 -6.49 19.37
CA GLY A 20 13.39 -6.78 18.26
C GLY A 20 12.89 -5.52 17.59
N LEU A 21 12.49 -4.49 18.35
CA LEU A 21 12.09 -3.19 17.80
C LEU A 21 13.20 -2.52 17.00
N ARG A 22 14.46 -2.66 17.44
CA ARG A 22 15.61 -2.11 16.71
C ARG A 22 15.76 -2.76 15.33
N VAL A 23 15.65 -4.07 15.27
CA VAL A 23 15.71 -4.81 13.98
C VAL A 23 14.57 -4.40 13.04
N VAL A 24 13.36 -4.22 13.57
CA VAL A 24 12.22 -3.73 12.78
C VAL A 24 12.45 -2.29 12.31
N GLU A 25 12.91 -1.39 13.18
CA GLU A 25 13.27 -0.01 12.83
C GLU A 25 14.32 0.02 11.71
N ASP A 26 15.34 -0.83 11.79
CA ASP A 26 16.39 -0.92 10.76
C ASP A 26 15.84 -1.42 9.41
N TYR A 27 14.91 -2.39 9.40
CA TYR A 27 14.22 -2.82 8.19
C TYR A 27 13.41 -1.69 7.56
N VAL A 28 12.58 -1.01 8.34
CA VAL A 28 11.72 0.06 7.85
C VAL A 28 12.56 1.24 7.34
N ARG A 29 13.69 1.53 8.01
CA ARG A 29 14.59 2.62 7.67
C ARG A 29 15.46 2.34 6.45
N PHE A 30 16.07 1.15 6.36
CA PHE A 30 17.14 0.88 5.39
C PHE A 30 16.70 -0.01 4.22
N VAL A 31 15.62 -0.79 4.38
CA VAL A 31 15.10 -1.68 3.34
C VAL A 31 13.85 -1.09 2.71
N LEU A 32 12.86 -0.72 3.54
CA LEU A 32 11.64 -0.10 3.06
C LEU A 32 11.85 1.39 2.71
N ASP A 33 12.80 2.06 3.39
CA ASP A 33 13.15 3.48 3.26
C ASP A 33 11.94 4.42 3.49
N ASP A 34 11.07 4.07 4.46
CA ASP A 34 9.87 4.82 4.84
C ASP A 34 10.14 5.66 6.09
N ARG A 35 10.18 6.98 5.92
CA ARG A 35 10.48 7.91 7.01
C ARG A 35 9.35 7.95 8.03
N HIS A 36 8.09 7.98 7.58
CA HIS A 36 6.94 8.05 8.48
C HIS A 36 6.88 6.84 9.41
N LEU A 37 6.94 5.63 8.86
CA LEU A 37 6.93 4.41 9.65
C LEU A 37 8.17 4.31 10.56
N THR A 38 9.36 4.74 10.09
CA THR A 38 10.58 4.80 10.91
C THR A 38 10.36 5.69 12.15
N GLU A 39 9.75 6.85 12.00
CA GLU A 39 9.42 7.74 13.13
C GLU A 39 8.46 7.07 14.11
N GLN A 40 7.46 6.33 13.63
CA GLN A 40 6.50 5.62 14.48
C GLN A 40 7.18 4.50 15.30
N PHE A 41 8.03 3.67 14.67
CA PHE A 41 8.79 2.64 15.40
C PHE A 41 9.79 3.25 16.38
N LYS A 42 10.44 4.35 16.03
CA LYS A 42 11.30 5.07 16.94
C LYS A 42 10.55 5.59 18.17
N ARG A 43 9.35 6.16 17.99
CA ARG A 43 8.47 6.57 19.10
C ARG A 43 8.11 5.39 19.98
N LEU A 44 7.64 4.29 19.39
CA LEU A 44 7.29 3.07 20.12
C LEU A 44 8.48 2.56 20.98
N ARG A 45 9.69 2.57 20.42
CA ARG A 45 10.90 2.17 21.14
C ARG A 45 11.24 3.12 22.30
N HIS A 46 11.07 4.43 22.11
CA HIS A 46 11.27 5.40 23.19
C HIS A 46 10.21 5.25 24.30
N ASP A 47 8.95 5.05 23.93
CA ASP A 47 7.87 4.82 24.89
C ASP A 47 8.10 3.53 25.68
N LEU A 48 8.58 2.46 25.02
CA LEU A 48 8.96 1.22 25.69
C LEU A 48 10.11 1.43 26.68
N ALA A 49 11.11 2.22 26.31
CA ALA A 49 12.22 2.55 27.22
C ALA A 49 11.73 3.35 28.44
N ALA A 50 10.82 4.29 28.25
CA ALA A 50 10.20 5.07 29.32
C ALA A 50 9.37 4.19 30.27
N ALA A 51 8.53 3.29 29.73
CA ALA A 51 7.77 2.32 30.53
C ALA A 51 8.71 1.37 31.30
N GLY A 52 9.79 0.91 30.67
CA GLY A 52 10.80 0.04 31.28
C GLY A 52 11.64 0.71 32.36
N ALA A 53 11.76 2.04 32.34
CA ALA A 53 12.48 2.80 33.37
C ALA A 53 11.78 2.81 34.73
N LEU A 54 10.49 2.44 34.78
CA LEU A 54 9.74 2.26 36.03
C LEU A 54 10.27 1.08 36.84
N LEU A 55 11.00 0.14 36.24
CA LEU A 55 11.73 -0.92 36.89
C LEU A 55 13.21 -0.52 37.01
N PRO A 56 13.73 -0.20 38.23
CA PRO A 56 15.09 0.30 38.41
C PRO A 56 16.13 -0.64 37.82
N LEU A 57 17.14 -0.07 37.13
CA LEU A 57 18.17 -0.83 36.44
C LEU A 57 18.95 -1.73 37.43
N ALA A 58 19.18 -1.25 38.66
CA ALA A 58 19.86 -2.02 39.70
C ALA A 58 19.08 -3.29 40.09
N GLU A 59 17.74 -3.22 40.20
CA GLU A 59 16.89 -4.37 40.50
C GLU A 59 16.88 -5.37 39.36
N ARG A 60 16.83 -4.88 38.12
CA ARG A 60 16.90 -5.71 36.90
C ARG A 60 18.22 -6.46 36.82
N HIS A 61 19.35 -5.77 37.08
CA HIS A 61 20.68 -6.38 37.07
C HIS A 61 20.86 -7.37 38.21
N ALA A 62 20.33 -7.07 39.40
CA ALA A 62 20.39 -7.99 40.53
C ALA A 62 19.58 -9.28 40.32
N ALA A 63 18.49 -9.20 39.54
CA ALA A 63 17.67 -10.36 39.19
C ALA A 63 18.23 -11.17 38.03
N ARG A 64 19.16 -10.63 37.23
CA ARG A 64 19.70 -11.26 36.04
C ARG A 64 20.66 -12.39 36.39
N ASP A 65 20.41 -13.58 35.87
CA ASP A 65 21.28 -14.75 35.97
C ASP A 65 21.35 -15.45 34.61
N THR A 66 22.32 -15.03 33.81
CA THR A 66 22.51 -15.57 32.45
C THR A 66 23.25 -16.89 32.42
N GLN A 67 24.05 -17.20 33.48
CA GLN A 67 24.84 -18.44 33.55
C GLN A 67 23.98 -19.65 33.93
N ALA A 68 22.95 -19.43 34.73
CA ALA A 68 22.00 -20.48 35.11
C ALA A 68 20.69 -20.44 34.30
N ASP A 69 20.65 -19.67 33.21
CA ASP A 69 19.47 -19.62 32.34
C ASP A 69 19.37 -20.88 31.46
N VAL A 70 18.41 -21.72 31.81
CA VAL A 70 18.16 -22.99 31.12
C VAL A 70 17.82 -22.83 29.63
N GLY A 71 17.38 -21.64 29.21
CA GLY A 71 17.00 -21.34 27.82
C GLY A 71 18.20 -21.07 26.91
N THR A 72 19.39 -20.77 27.45
CA THR A 72 20.56 -20.38 26.62
C THR A 72 21.15 -21.54 25.82
N THR A 73 20.86 -22.78 26.19
CA THR A 73 21.34 -24.01 25.52
C THR A 73 20.26 -24.66 24.65
N VAL A 74 19.03 -24.10 24.61
CA VAL A 74 17.92 -24.64 23.83
C VAL A 74 17.77 -23.81 22.55
N SER A 75 18.01 -24.46 21.40
CA SER A 75 17.81 -23.86 20.07
C SER A 75 17.03 -24.80 19.16
N THR A 76 16.30 -24.20 18.19
CA THR A 76 15.58 -24.97 17.16
C THR A 76 16.19 -24.71 15.79
N PRO A 77 16.22 -25.71 14.87
CA PRO A 77 16.80 -25.53 13.53
C PRO A 77 16.17 -24.37 12.72
N SER A 78 14.90 -24.07 12.97
CA SER A 78 14.16 -22.99 12.29
C SER A 78 14.63 -21.57 12.67
N GLU A 79 15.41 -21.43 13.75
CA GLU A 79 15.92 -20.13 14.20
C GLU A 79 17.17 -19.68 13.44
N ALA A 80 17.87 -20.62 12.78
CA ALA A 80 19.19 -20.37 12.18
C ALA A 80 19.14 -19.74 10.77
N VAL A 81 18.02 -19.81 10.06
CA VAL A 81 17.95 -19.39 8.65
C VAL A 81 16.74 -18.45 8.42
N ARG A 82 16.97 -17.42 7.62
CA ARG A 82 15.92 -16.51 7.09
C ARG A 82 16.10 -16.43 5.57
N GLY A 83 14.99 -16.42 4.82
CA GLY A 83 15.02 -16.39 3.35
C GLY A 83 15.31 -14.99 2.79
N ASP A 84 14.82 -13.95 3.46
CA ASP A 84 14.94 -12.55 3.03
C ASP A 84 14.84 -11.57 4.22
N ALA A 85 15.06 -10.28 3.94
CA ALA A 85 15.01 -9.23 4.95
C ALA A 85 13.59 -9.04 5.54
N TRP A 86 12.53 -9.31 4.77
CA TRP A 86 11.16 -9.24 5.27
C TRP A 86 10.90 -10.31 6.34
N GLN A 87 11.37 -11.54 6.13
CA GLN A 87 11.25 -12.60 7.14
C GLN A 87 12.01 -12.28 8.42
N VAL A 88 13.15 -11.55 8.35
CA VAL A 88 13.85 -11.03 9.54
C VAL A 88 12.96 -10.03 10.30
N CYS A 89 12.31 -9.11 9.57
CA CYS A 89 11.40 -8.14 10.14
C CYS A 89 10.20 -8.83 10.82
N VAL A 90 9.53 -9.75 10.13
CA VAL A 90 8.37 -10.52 10.65
C VAL A 90 8.75 -11.28 11.91
N ALA A 91 9.86 -12.02 11.91
CA ALA A 91 10.32 -12.77 13.08
C ALA A 91 10.61 -11.86 14.28
N SER A 92 11.12 -10.64 14.02
CA SER A 92 11.38 -9.65 15.06
C SER A 92 10.09 -9.04 15.59
N LEU A 93 9.10 -8.74 14.73
CA LEU A 93 7.77 -8.29 15.14
C LEU A 93 7.08 -9.33 16.05
N GLU A 94 7.12 -10.62 15.68
CA GLU A 94 6.59 -11.71 16.52
C GLU A 94 7.25 -11.76 17.90
N ARG A 95 8.58 -11.64 17.94
CA ARG A 95 9.34 -11.59 19.21
C ARG A 95 8.93 -10.41 20.09
N VAL A 96 8.75 -9.22 19.48
CA VAL A 96 8.32 -8.02 20.20
C VAL A 96 6.91 -8.19 20.75
N LYS A 97 5.97 -8.73 19.97
CA LYS A 97 4.59 -9.00 20.42
C LYS A 97 4.56 -9.89 21.65
N GLN A 98 5.29 -11.01 21.60
CA GLN A 98 5.38 -11.96 22.72
C GLN A 98 6.01 -11.33 23.95
N SER A 99 7.08 -10.54 23.76
CA SER A 99 7.76 -9.86 24.84
C SER A 99 6.90 -8.78 25.49
N LEU A 100 6.16 -7.99 24.70
CA LEU A 100 5.21 -6.99 25.24
C LEU A 100 4.07 -7.66 26.01
N ARG A 101 3.59 -8.83 25.57
CA ARG A 101 2.59 -9.61 26.33
C ARG A 101 3.15 -10.09 27.67
N SER A 102 4.38 -10.59 27.69
CA SER A 102 5.05 -10.98 28.96
C SER A 102 5.25 -9.78 29.89
N LEU A 103 5.67 -8.63 29.34
CA LEU A 103 5.80 -7.38 30.11
C LEU A 103 4.46 -6.95 30.72
N GLU A 104 3.37 -6.98 29.96
CA GLU A 104 2.03 -6.65 30.42
C GLU A 104 1.59 -7.58 31.58
N GLU A 105 1.76 -8.92 31.43
CA GLU A 105 1.27 -9.86 32.43
C GLU A 105 2.14 -9.85 33.71
N PHE A 106 3.46 -9.89 33.59
CA PHE A 106 4.33 -9.94 34.75
C PHE A 106 4.45 -8.59 35.49
N SER A 107 4.18 -7.47 34.81
CA SER A 107 4.10 -6.17 35.50
C SER A 107 2.90 -6.09 36.45
N LYS A 108 1.82 -6.82 36.19
CA LYS A 108 0.67 -6.90 37.13
C LYS A 108 1.05 -7.44 38.49
N VAL A 109 2.11 -8.23 38.57
CA VAL A 109 2.64 -8.79 39.85
C VAL A 109 3.56 -7.80 40.53
N SER A 110 4.50 -7.19 39.82
CA SER A 110 5.59 -6.41 40.40
C SER A 110 5.44 -4.90 40.23
N LEU A 111 4.74 -4.44 39.20
CA LEU A 111 4.57 -3.03 38.83
C LEU A 111 3.19 -2.78 38.23
N PRO A 112 2.09 -2.99 38.98
CA PRO A 112 0.71 -2.95 38.42
C PRO A 112 0.38 -1.65 37.68
N ALA A 113 0.97 -0.53 38.09
CA ALA A 113 0.76 0.77 37.48
C ALA A 113 1.29 0.86 36.02
N SER A 114 2.25 0.03 35.62
CA SER A 114 2.83 0.02 34.27
C SER A 114 2.15 -0.97 33.31
N ALA A 115 1.32 -1.87 33.79
CA ALA A 115 0.69 -2.90 32.96
C ALA A 115 -0.12 -2.30 31.79
N GLY A 116 -0.90 -1.24 32.04
CA GLY A 116 -1.67 -0.54 31.00
C GLY A 116 -0.80 0.13 29.94
N GLU A 117 0.42 0.57 30.30
CA GLU A 117 1.37 1.11 29.32
C GLU A 117 1.88 0.02 28.35
N PHE A 118 2.26 -1.15 28.86
CA PHE A 118 2.69 -2.26 28.01
C PHE A 118 1.55 -2.77 27.12
N GLU A 119 0.32 -2.78 27.62
CA GLU A 119 -0.86 -3.08 26.81
C GLU A 119 -1.05 -2.07 25.68
N ARG A 120 -0.98 -0.77 25.94
CA ARG A 120 -1.06 0.31 24.94
C ARG A 120 0.02 0.15 23.86
N LEU A 121 1.27 -0.10 24.27
CA LEU A 121 2.38 -0.31 23.34
C LEU A 121 2.17 -1.54 22.46
N ARG A 122 1.62 -2.61 22.99
CA ARG A 122 1.31 -3.83 22.24
C ARG A 122 0.24 -3.59 21.18
N TYR A 123 -0.83 -2.87 21.48
CA TYR A 123 -1.86 -2.52 20.48
C TYR A 123 -1.33 -1.56 19.43
N TRP A 124 -0.46 -0.64 19.81
CA TRP A 124 0.20 0.25 18.85
C TRP A 124 1.11 -0.53 17.91
N LEU A 125 1.86 -1.49 18.43
CA LEU A 125 2.68 -2.39 17.61
C LEU A 125 1.83 -3.15 16.57
N TYR A 126 0.65 -3.64 16.94
CA TYR A 126 -0.24 -4.31 15.98
C TYR A 126 -0.66 -3.38 14.83
N THR A 127 -0.91 -2.11 15.12
CA THR A 127 -1.22 -1.11 14.10
C THR A 127 -0.03 -0.91 13.16
N LEU A 128 1.17 -0.75 13.70
CA LEU A 128 2.39 -0.57 12.92
C LEU A 128 2.76 -1.81 12.09
N GLU A 129 2.64 -2.98 12.65
CA GLU A 129 2.85 -4.26 11.95
C GLU A 129 1.92 -4.37 10.73
N ALA A 130 0.64 -4.07 10.91
CA ALA A 130 -0.33 -4.07 9.83
C ALA A 130 0.00 -3.03 8.74
N ALA A 131 0.45 -1.84 9.13
CA ALA A 131 0.85 -0.79 8.20
C ALA A 131 2.09 -1.18 7.37
N VAL A 132 3.14 -1.71 8.01
CA VAL A 132 4.35 -2.18 7.32
C VAL A 132 4.01 -3.31 6.35
N GLY A 133 3.28 -4.34 6.82
CA GLY A 133 2.91 -5.48 5.98
C GLY A 133 2.10 -5.07 4.75
N ARG A 134 1.15 -4.12 4.90
CA ARG A 134 0.38 -3.59 3.77
C ARG A 134 1.25 -2.76 2.83
N THR A 135 2.17 -1.97 3.35
CA THR A 135 3.09 -1.18 2.52
C THR A 135 3.98 -2.09 1.69
N VAL A 136 4.54 -3.15 2.27
CA VAL A 136 5.37 -4.14 1.56
C VAL A 136 4.56 -4.83 0.44
N ASP A 137 3.37 -5.37 0.77
CA ASP A 137 2.47 -5.98 -0.23
C ASP A 137 2.09 -5.01 -1.35
N ALA A 138 1.76 -3.77 -1.00
CA ALA A 138 1.34 -2.77 -1.97
C ALA A 138 2.49 -2.31 -2.88
N VAL A 139 3.70 -2.15 -2.34
CA VAL A 139 4.90 -1.82 -3.13
C VAL A 139 5.17 -2.90 -4.17
N GLU A 140 5.05 -4.18 -3.80
CA GLU A 140 5.23 -5.30 -4.71
C GLU A 140 4.12 -5.36 -5.77
N ARG A 141 2.85 -5.31 -5.33
CA ARG A 141 1.69 -5.41 -6.23
C ARG A 141 1.60 -4.27 -7.24
N LEU A 142 1.99 -3.06 -6.85
CA LEU A 142 1.94 -1.84 -7.68
C LEU A 142 3.33 -1.43 -8.20
N ALA A 143 4.32 -2.34 -8.18
CA ALA A 143 5.69 -2.04 -8.59
C ALA A 143 5.78 -1.39 -9.97
N GLU A 144 5.04 -1.92 -10.94
CA GLU A 144 5.03 -1.46 -12.33
C GLU A 144 3.94 -0.43 -12.66
N ALA A 145 3.00 -0.18 -11.73
CA ALA A 145 1.89 0.74 -11.97
C ALA A 145 2.38 2.20 -11.97
N ARG A 146 2.25 2.88 -13.09
CA ARG A 146 2.65 4.28 -13.29
C ARG A 146 1.49 5.16 -13.73
N LEU A 147 0.67 4.68 -14.67
CA LEU A 147 -0.45 5.42 -15.26
C LEU A 147 -1.78 4.86 -14.79
N TYR A 148 -2.54 5.68 -14.10
CA TYR A 148 -3.86 5.39 -13.56
C TYR A 148 -4.87 6.31 -14.27
N VAL A 149 -5.85 5.74 -15.00
CA VAL A 149 -6.84 6.53 -15.76
C VAL A 149 -8.20 6.42 -15.09
N LEU A 150 -8.81 7.57 -14.80
CA LEU A 150 -10.17 7.67 -14.29
C LEU A 150 -11.12 7.85 -15.47
N ILE A 151 -12.14 7.00 -15.56
CA ILE A 151 -13.18 7.05 -16.60
C ILE A 151 -14.56 7.20 -15.93
N ASP A 152 -15.48 7.83 -16.64
CA ASP A 152 -16.90 7.83 -16.29
C ASP A 152 -17.63 6.64 -16.92
N GLY A 153 -18.95 6.60 -16.81
CA GLY A 153 -19.77 5.54 -17.38
C GLY A 153 -19.92 5.61 -18.91
N GLY A 154 -19.41 6.68 -19.54
CA GLY A 154 -19.64 6.98 -20.96
C GLY A 154 -21.08 7.41 -21.28
N GLU A 155 -21.27 8.09 -22.39
CA GLU A 155 -22.60 8.50 -22.86
C GLU A 155 -23.46 7.29 -23.28
N SER A 156 -22.83 6.19 -23.66
CA SER A 156 -23.47 4.92 -24.01
C SER A 156 -22.55 3.74 -23.63
N GLU A 157 -23.12 2.53 -23.59
CA GLU A 157 -22.33 1.33 -23.36
C GLU A 157 -21.29 1.11 -24.45
N ALA A 158 -21.62 1.37 -25.69
CA ALA A 158 -20.70 1.22 -26.81
C ALA A 158 -19.49 2.18 -26.69
N ALA A 159 -19.73 3.46 -26.38
CA ALA A 159 -18.69 4.45 -26.18
C ALA A 159 -17.78 4.07 -24.98
N PHE A 160 -18.38 3.58 -23.89
CA PHE A 160 -17.65 3.08 -22.73
C PHE A 160 -16.73 1.90 -23.09
N VAL A 161 -17.26 0.90 -23.82
CA VAL A 161 -16.49 -0.28 -24.24
C VAL A 161 -15.33 0.14 -25.14
N THR A 162 -15.56 0.99 -26.12
CA THR A 162 -14.52 1.50 -27.04
C THR A 162 -13.41 2.18 -26.26
N LEU A 163 -13.74 3.07 -25.30
CA LEU A 163 -12.74 3.74 -24.47
C LEU A 163 -11.93 2.74 -23.64
N VAL A 164 -12.56 1.77 -23.00
CA VAL A 164 -11.88 0.74 -22.20
C VAL A 164 -10.91 -0.08 -23.07
N GLU A 165 -11.33 -0.50 -24.26
CA GLU A 165 -10.50 -1.24 -25.21
C GLU A 165 -9.27 -0.41 -25.66
N GLU A 166 -9.46 0.89 -25.94
CA GLU A 166 -8.36 1.81 -26.24
C GLU A 166 -7.35 1.94 -25.09
N LEU A 167 -7.83 2.02 -23.84
CA LEU A 167 -6.98 2.10 -22.66
C LEU A 167 -6.19 0.80 -22.41
N VAL A 168 -6.83 -0.36 -22.61
CA VAL A 168 -6.18 -1.67 -22.55
C VAL A 168 -5.13 -1.79 -23.65
N ALA A 169 -5.44 -1.37 -24.87
CA ALA A 169 -4.49 -1.34 -25.99
C ALA A 169 -3.29 -0.40 -25.73
N ALA A 170 -3.52 0.74 -25.06
CA ALA A 170 -2.48 1.67 -24.60
C ALA A 170 -1.65 1.13 -23.41
N ARG A 171 -2.00 -0.04 -22.85
CA ARG A 171 -1.36 -0.65 -21.69
C ARG A 171 -1.37 0.27 -20.45
N VAL A 172 -2.51 0.90 -20.18
CA VAL A 172 -2.75 1.61 -18.92
C VAL A 172 -2.64 0.63 -17.77
N ASP A 173 -2.00 1.02 -16.67
CA ASP A 173 -1.70 0.11 -15.56
C ASP A 173 -2.89 -0.06 -14.61
N MET A 174 -3.69 1.01 -14.43
CA MET A 174 -4.89 1.01 -13.59
C MET A 174 -6.01 1.81 -14.25
N ILE A 175 -7.25 1.33 -14.15
CA ILE A 175 -8.45 2.03 -14.62
C ILE A 175 -9.43 2.15 -13.47
N GLN A 176 -9.90 3.37 -13.19
CA GLN A 176 -10.94 3.62 -12.18
C GLN A 176 -12.26 3.98 -12.86
N LEU A 177 -13.31 3.23 -12.54
CA LEU A 177 -14.68 3.62 -12.90
C LEU A 177 -15.23 4.59 -11.86
N ARG A 178 -15.42 5.86 -12.25
CA ARG A 178 -15.94 6.96 -11.44
C ARG A 178 -17.19 7.55 -12.11
N ALA A 179 -18.26 6.80 -12.12
CA ALA A 179 -19.52 7.13 -12.80
C ALA A 179 -20.59 7.61 -11.81
N LYS A 180 -20.52 8.86 -11.38
CA LYS A 180 -21.43 9.44 -10.37
C LYS A 180 -22.87 9.66 -10.87
N GLY A 181 -23.11 9.56 -12.17
CA GLY A 181 -24.43 9.77 -12.78
C GLY A 181 -25.20 8.48 -13.10
N LEU A 182 -24.58 7.30 -12.91
CA LEU A 182 -25.23 6.02 -13.14
C LEU A 182 -25.97 5.54 -11.88
N ASP A 183 -27.09 4.88 -12.07
CA ASP A 183 -27.74 4.14 -10.99
C ASP A 183 -26.92 2.87 -10.60
N ASP A 184 -27.27 2.24 -9.50
CA ASP A 184 -26.50 1.11 -8.94
C ASP A 184 -26.47 -0.10 -9.89
N ARG A 185 -27.53 -0.35 -10.64
CA ARG A 185 -27.61 -1.47 -11.58
C ARG A 185 -26.73 -1.22 -12.81
N GLU A 186 -26.79 -0.02 -13.34
CA GLU A 186 -25.96 0.39 -14.47
C GLU A 186 -24.48 0.44 -14.06
N LEU A 187 -24.17 0.99 -12.89
CA LEU A 187 -22.80 1.03 -12.36
C LEU A 187 -22.22 -0.38 -12.22
N LEU A 188 -22.99 -1.33 -11.63
CA LEU A 188 -22.56 -2.72 -11.53
C LEU A 188 -22.37 -3.37 -12.90
N SER A 189 -23.26 -3.08 -13.86
CA SER A 189 -23.13 -3.58 -15.24
C SER A 189 -21.83 -3.09 -15.88
N ARG A 190 -21.56 -1.77 -15.80
CA ARG A 190 -20.32 -1.16 -16.31
C ARG A 190 -19.07 -1.71 -15.61
N ALA A 191 -19.13 -1.89 -14.30
CA ALA A 191 -18.03 -2.45 -13.52
C ALA A 191 -17.68 -3.88 -13.97
N ARG A 192 -18.68 -4.74 -14.13
CA ARG A 192 -18.49 -6.11 -14.65
C ARG A 192 -17.95 -6.13 -16.06
N ARG A 193 -18.45 -5.23 -16.92
CA ARG A 193 -17.95 -5.10 -18.27
C ARG A 193 -16.50 -4.66 -18.33
N LEU A 194 -16.13 -3.68 -17.50
CA LEU A 194 -14.74 -3.22 -17.36
C LEU A 194 -13.81 -4.37 -16.92
N VAL A 195 -14.19 -5.11 -15.88
CA VAL A 195 -13.42 -6.27 -15.40
C VAL A 195 -13.26 -7.32 -16.50
N ALA A 196 -14.33 -7.62 -17.24
CA ALA A 196 -14.29 -8.60 -18.30
C ALA A 196 -13.34 -8.20 -19.45
N ILE A 197 -13.35 -6.92 -19.87
CA ILE A 197 -12.47 -6.43 -20.94
C ILE A 197 -11.01 -6.36 -20.45
N ALA A 198 -10.78 -5.84 -19.24
CA ALA A 198 -9.45 -5.74 -18.66
C ALA A 198 -8.77 -7.12 -18.49
N GLY A 199 -9.54 -8.16 -18.14
CA GLY A 199 -9.04 -9.52 -17.97
C GLY A 199 -8.75 -10.28 -19.28
N GLN A 200 -9.13 -9.73 -20.45
CA GLN A 200 -8.83 -10.37 -21.74
C GLN A 200 -7.39 -10.10 -22.18
N PRO A 201 -6.66 -11.09 -22.72
CA PRO A 201 -5.37 -10.81 -23.34
C PRO A 201 -5.60 -9.85 -24.53
N PRO A 202 -4.75 -8.82 -24.73
CA PRO A 202 -4.86 -7.90 -25.83
C PRO A 202 -4.85 -8.67 -27.16
N ALA A 203 -5.76 -8.30 -28.07
CA ALA A 203 -5.80 -8.88 -29.41
C ALA A 203 -4.43 -8.74 -30.09
N PRO A 204 -3.96 -9.74 -30.84
CA PRO A 204 -2.72 -9.64 -31.59
C PRO A 204 -2.80 -8.45 -32.56
N PRO A 205 -1.73 -7.67 -32.75
CA PRO A 205 -1.75 -6.55 -33.67
C PRO A 205 -2.01 -7.06 -35.09
N GLY A 206 -3.12 -6.60 -35.71
CA GLY A 206 -3.44 -6.75 -37.10
C GLY A 206 -3.45 -8.18 -37.60
N GLY A 207 -4.61 -8.87 -37.52
CA GLY A 207 -4.84 -10.08 -38.28
C GLY A 207 -4.77 -9.76 -39.76
N CYS A 208 -3.80 -10.33 -40.49
CA CYS A 208 -3.88 -10.45 -41.93
C CYS A 208 -5.10 -11.28 -42.25
N GLY A 209 -6.17 -10.64 -42.66
CA GLY A 209 -7.24 -11.30 -43.36
C GLY A 209 -6.65 -11.92 -44.63
N GLY A 210 -6.62 -13.21 -44.71
CA GLY A 210 -6.15 -13.98 -45.83
C GLY A 210 -6.97 -15.25 -45.93
N ASP A 211 -7.89 -15.22 -46.84
CA ASP A 211 -8.54 -16.44 -47.36
C ASP A 211 -7.49 -17.44 -47.82
N GLY A 212 -7.66 -18.68 -47.42
CA GLY A 212 -7.30 -19.95 -48.05
C GLY A 212 -5.98 -20.05 -48.78
N MET A 213 -5.13 -20.86 -48.27
CA MET A 213 -4.35 -21.90 -48.91
C MET A 213 -2.99 -22.11 -48.21
N ASP A 214 -2.75 -23.34 -47.95
CA ASP A 214 -1.56 -24.04 -47.44
C ASP A 214 -0.24 -23.45 -47.94
N ASP A 215 0.57 -22.86 -47.01
CA ASP A 215 2.04 -22.77 -47.20
C ASP A 215 2.75 -22.86 -45.86
N ARG A 216 3.28 -24.05 -45.59
CA ARG A 216 4.07 -24.40 -44.42
C ARG A 216 5.56 -23.97 -44.59
N SER A 217 5.84 -22.72 -44.88
CA SER A 217 7.24 -22.28 -44.97
C SER A 217 7.46 -20.77 -44.86
N ARG A 218 6.90 -20.13 -43.81
CA ARG A 218 7.47 -18.83 -43.38
C ARG A 218 7.56 -18.82 -41.87
N GLY A 219 8.79 -18.99 -41.38
CA GLY A 219 9.16 -18.95 -39.98
C GLY A 219 8.70 -17.63 -39.33
N CYS A 220 7.67 -17.73 -38.50
CA CYS A 220 7.36 -16.69 -37.55
C CYS A 220 8.53 -16.65 -36.54
N PRO A 221 9.19 -15.51 -36.31
CA PRO A 221 10.22 -15.45 -35.28
C PRO A 221 9.60 -15.84 -33.93
N PRO A 222 10.30 -16.63 -33.09
CA PRO A 222 9.81 -16.99 -31.78
C PRO A 222 9.52 -15.69 -30.98
N ALA A 223 8.36 -15.61 -30.38
CA ALA A 223 8.02 -14.54 -29.46
C ALA A 223 9.10 -14.49 -28.37
N GLU A 224 9.69 -13.32 -28.17
CA GLU A 224 10.68 -13.12 -27.09
C GLU A 224 10.08 -13.55 -25.74
N PRO A 225 10.76 -14.39 -24.95
CA PRO A 225 10.32 -14.75 -23.61
C PRO A 225 10.65 -13.60 -22.67
N GLY A 226 9.67 -12.74 -22.36
CA GLY A 226 9.92 -11.75 -21.34
C GLY A 226 9.03 -10.51 -21.35
N ALA A 227 7.74 -10.65 -21.26
CA ALA A 227 6.83 -9.71 -20.59
C ALA A 227 5.46 -10.38 -20.60
N THR A 228 5.09 -11.04 -19.54
CA THR A 228 3.71 -11.40 -19.26
C THR A 228 2.91 -10.11 -19.29
N LYS A 229 2.10 -9.93 -20.33
CA LYS A 229 1.25 -8.75 -20.55
C LYS A 229 0.29 -8.67 -19.38
N ARG A 230 0.61 -7.85 -18.34
CA ARG A 230 -0.25 -7.68 -17.18
C ARG A 230 -1.49 -6.89 -17.60
N ALA A 231 -2.66 -7.42 -17.28
CA ALA A 231 -3.93 -6.72 -17.41
C ALA A 231 -3.96 -5.47 -16.50
N PRO A 232 -4.65 -4.38 -16.89
CA PRO A 232 -4.84 -3.24 -16.02
C PRO A 232 -5.64 -3.61 -14.78
N LEU A 233 -5.27 -3.05 -13.62
CA LEU A 233 -6.04 -3.20 -12.39
C LEU A 233 -7.33 -2.37 -12.47
N VAL A 234 -8.44 -2.97 -12.10
CA VAL A 234 -9.76 -2.31 -12.12
C VAL A 234 -10.13 -1.84 -10.71
N ILE A 235 -10.39 -0.55 -10.58
CA ILE A 235 -10.75 0.10 -9.32
C ILE A 235 -12.14 0.73 -9.45
N ILE A 236 -12.98 0.58 -8.44
CA ILE A 236 -14.30 1.24 -8.37
C ILE A 236 -14.22 2.43 -7.41
N ASN A 237 -14.77 3.56 -7.82
CA ASN A 237 -14.79 4.76 -6.99
C ASN A 237 -15.91 4.71 -5.95
N ASP A 238 -15.63 5.03 -4.68
CA ASP A 238 -16.55 5.23 -3.54
C ASP A 238 -17.43 4.01 -3.14
N ARG A 239 -17.51 2.96 -3.95
CA ARG A 239 -18.47 1.85 -3.82
C ARG A 239 -17.79 0.49 -3.60
N PRO A 240 -17.40 0.14 -2.35
CA PRO A 240 -16.79 -1.14 -2.03
C PRO A 240 -17.69 -2.35 -2.30
N ASP A 241 -19.00 -2.19 -2.17
CA ASP A 241 -20.01 -3.19 -2.52
C ASP A 241 -20.00 -3.53 -4.02
N ILE A 242 -19.98 -2.53 -4.88
CA ILE A 242 -19.88 -2.71 -6.35
C ILE A 242 -18.53 -3.34 -6.71
N ALA A 243 -17.43 -2.91 -6.06
CA ALA A 243 -16.11 -3.49 -6.28
C ALA A 243 -16.10 -5.00 -5.93
N ALA A 244 -16.74 -5.38 -4.83
CA ALA A 244 -16.86 -6.79 -4.43
C ALA A 244 -17.76 -7.59 -5.39
N LEU A 245 -18.92 -7.05 -5.78
CA LEU A 245 -19.90 -7.72 -6.66
C LEU A 245 -19.42 -7.85 -8.12
N ALA A 246 -18.57 -6.94 -8.58
CA ALA A 246 -17.99 -6.96 -9.93
C ALA A 246 -16.68 -7.76 -9.99
N ASP A 247 -16.16 -8.24 -8.86
CA ASP A 247 -14.84 -8.85 -8.73
C ASP A 247 -13.70 -7.96 -9.21
N ALA A 248 -13.82 -6.63 -8.95
CA ALA A 248 -12.79 -5.66 -9.25
C ALA A 248 -11.58 -5.84 -8.33
N ASP A 249 -10.40 -5.34 -8.75
CA ASP A 249 -9.15 -5.43 -7.98
C ASP A 249 -9.15 -4.56 -6.72
N GLY A 250 -10.02 -3.53 -6.67
CA GLY A 250 -10.10 -2.68 -5.49
C GLY A 250 -11.14 -1.56 -5.56
N VAL A 251 -11.08 -0.71 -4.54
CA VAL A 251 -11.91 0.48 -4.39
C VAL A 251 -11.04 1.70 -4.09
N HIS A 252 -11.45 2.88 -4.53
CA HIS A 252 -10.84 4.15 -4.15
C HIS A 252 -11.84 5.01 -3.37
N LEU A 253 -11.42 5.53 -2.22
CA LEU A 253 -12.25 6.26 -1.27
C LEU A 253 -11.77 7.71 -1.13
N GLY A 254 -12.71 8.64 -1.04
CA GLY A 254 -12.46 10.01 -0.59
C GLY A 254 -12.48 10.13 0.92
N GLN A 255 -12.31 11.36 1.42
CA GLN A 255 -12.26 11.66 2.87
C GLN A 255 -13.63 11.55 3.55
N ASP A 256 -14.71 11.78 2.79
CA ASP A 256 -16.09 11.79 3.28
C ASP A 256 -16.83 10.45 3.00
N ASP A 257 -16.14 9.49 2.36
CA ASP A 257 -16.69 8.18 2.05
C ASP A 257 -16.61 7.22 3.25
N LEU A 258 -16.93 5.95 3.02
CA LEU A 258 -16.80 4.92 4.05
C LEU A 258 -15.38 4.90 4.62
N ARG A 259 -15.30 4.73 5.95
CA ARG A 259 -14.00 4.55 6.59
C ARG A 259 -13.29 3.33 6.02
N LEU A 260 -11.97 3.42 5.88
CA LEU A 260 -11.14 2.36 5.30
C LEU A 260 -11.39 0.99 5.97
N LYS A 261 -11.57 0.96 7.30
CA LYS A 261 -11.90 -0.25 8.06
C LYS A 261 -13.21 -0.89 7.60
N ASP A 262 -14.25 -0.08 7.37
CA ASP A 262 -15.57 -0.57 6.97
C ASP A 262 -15.56 -1.04 5.51
N ALA A 263 -14.90 -0.29 4.63
CA ALA A 263 -14.67 -0.71 3.25
C ALA A 263 -13.87 -2.02 3.18
N ARG A 264 -12.85 -2.20 4.03
CA ARG A 264 -12.06 -3.42 4.13
C ARG A 264 -12.90 -4.64 4.54
N ALA A 265 -13.87 -4.45 5.42
CA ALA A 265 -14.81 -5.52 5.81
C ALA A 265 -15.67 -5.99 4.62
N ILE A 266 -16.03 -5.07 3.70
CA ILE A 266 -16.83 -5.37 2.51
C ILE A 266 -15.96 -6.02 1.41
N VAL A 267 -14.82 -5.40 1.05
CA VAL A 267 -14.01 -5.87 -0.07
C VAL A 267 -13.11 -7.07 0.27
N GLY A 268 -12.97 -7.40 1.56
CA GLY A 268 -12.11 -8.48 2.05
C GLY A 268 -10.63 -8.11 2.10
N PRO A 269 -9.76 -9.03 2.54
CA PRO A 269 -8.36 -8.72 2.86
C PRO A 269 -7.46 -8.47 1.63
N ARG A 270 -7.82 -9.00 0.47
CA ARG A 270 -6.94 -9.04 -0.71
C ARG A 270 -7.13 -7.89 -1.70
N ARG A 271 -8.31 -7.25 -1.75
CA ARG A 271 -8.55 -6.15 -2.69
C ARG A 271 -7.84 -4.88 -2.26
N LEU A 272 -7.41 -4.10 -3.24
CA LEU A 272 -6.76 -2.82 -3.01
C LEU A 272 -7.77 -1.79 -2.48
N ILE A 273 -7.35 -0.98 -1.50
CA ILE A 273 -8.08 0.22 -1.11
C ILE A 273 -7.15 1.41 -1.27
N GLY A 274 -7.51 2.31 -2.18
CA GLY A 274 -6.88 3.60 -2.33
C GLY A 274 -7.60 4.68 -1.54
N VAL A 275 -6.88 5.70 -1.10
CA VAL A 275 -7.45 6.83 -0.37
C VAL A 275 -6.97 8.15 -0.96
N SER A 276 -7.90 9.05 -1.28
CA SER A 276 -7.59 10.43 -1.65
C SER A 276 -7.03 11.20 -0.46
N THR A 277 -5.93 11.93 -0.65
CA THR A 277 -5.30 12.75 0.39
C THR A 277 -4.98 14.14 -0.13
N HIS A 278 -5.12 15.15 0.74
CA HIS A 278 -4.95 16.57 0.43
C HIS A 278 -3.94 17.25 1.35
N SER A 279 -3.42 16.54 2.36
CA SER A 279 -2.37 16.98 3.27
C SER A 279 -1.49 15.80 3.69
N ILE A 280 -0.30 16.10 4.20
CA ILE A 280 0.62 15.08 4.70
C ILE A 280 0.04 14.31 5.89
N ASP A 281 -0.75 14.97 6.74
CA ASP A 281 -1.38 14.32 7.89
C ASP A 281 -2.47 13.31 7.46
N GLN A 282 -3.25 13.64 6.40
CA GLN A 282 -4.17 12.67 5.81
C GLN A 282 -3.42 11.49 5.18
N ALA A 283 -2.29 11.73 4.53
CA ALA A 283 -1.46 10.68 3.95
C ALA A 283 -0.88 9.75 5.04
N ARG A 284 -0.33 10.30 6.13
CA ARG A 284 0.15 9.56 7.31
C ARG A 284 -0.96 8.72 7.94
N ALA A 285 -2.14 9.32 8.14
CA ALA A 285 -3.29 8.63 8.69
C ALA A 285 -3.77 7.49 7.78
N ALA A 286 -3.77 7.67 6.46
CA ALA A 286 -4.15 6.62 5.51
C ALA A 286 -3.19 5.42 5.57
N VAL A 287 -1.87 5.64 5.71
CA VAL A 287 -0.88 4.56 5.91
C VAL A 287 -1.20 3.75 7.17
N LEU A 288 -1.39 4.42 8.30
CA LEU A 288 -1.66 3.75 9.59
C LEU A 288 -3.03 3.06 9.61
N ASN A 289 -4.02 3.59 8.90
CA ASN A 289 -5.34 2.98 8.76
C ASN A 289 -5.38 1.81 7.75
N GLY A 290 -4.27 1.53 7.06
CA GLY A 290 -4.11 0.36 6.20
C GLY A 290 -4.58 0.54 4.77
N ALA A 291 -4.41 1.72 4.18
CA ALA A 291 -4.52 1.93 2.73
C ALA A 291 -3.49 1.08 1.98
N ASN A 292 -3.78 0.77 0.72
CA ASN A 292 -2.85 0.10 -0.19
C ASN A 292 -2.17 1.09 -1.14
N TYR A 293 -2.78 2.25 -1.39
CA TYR A 293 -2.17 3.33 -2.15
C TYR A 293 -2.85 4.66 -1.86
N LEU A 294 -2.18 5.76 -2.20
CA LEU A 294 -2.66 7.13 -2.00
C LEU A 294 -2.96 7.81 -3.32
N GLY A 295 -4.04 8.60 -3.37
CA GLY A 295 -4.24 9.66 -4.33
C GLY A 295 -3.75 10.97 -3.72
N VAL A 296 -2.77 11.63 -4.33
CA VAL A 296 -2.08 12.81 -3.79
C VAL A 296 -2.42 14.03 -4.63
N GLY A 297 -3.16 14.96 -4.09
CA GLY A 297 -3.56 16.15 -4.85
C GLY A 297 -4.71 16.95 -4.25
N PRO A 298 -5.18 17.97 -4.99
CA PRO A 298 -4.87 18.30 -6.39
C PRO A 298 -3.46 18.86 -6.59
N THR A 299 -2.80 18.43 -7.70
CA THR A 299 -1.42 18.82 -8.00
C THR A 299 -1.35 20.12 -8.81
N PHE A 300 -2.28 20.32 -9.75
CA PHE A 300 -2.41 21.52 -10.56
C PHE A 300 -3.86 22.03 -10.54
N PRO A 301 -4.10 23.32 -10.78
CA PRO A 301 -5.45 23.87 -10.94
C PRO A 301 -6.24 23.06 -11.98
N SER A 302 -7.49 22.73 -11.64
CA SER A 302 -8.36 21.93 -12.49
C SER A 302 -9.75 22.53 -12.51
N GLN A 303 -10.43 22.49 -13.64
CA GLN A 303 -11.82 22.97 -13.77
C GLN A 303 -12.84 22.03 -13.10
N THR A 304 -12.40 20.86 -12.62
CA THR A 304 -13.30 19.78 -12.15
C THR A 304 -13.68 19.90 -10.67
N LYS A 305 -12.88 20.59 -9.84
CA LYS A 305 -13.16 20.87 -8.43
C LYS A 305 -12.47 22.17 -8.01
N SER A 306 -13.18 23.07 -7.30
CA SER A 306 -12.59 24.16 -6.52
C SER A 306 -12.14 23.62 -5.16
N PHE A 307 -10.97 24.04 -4.71
CA PHE A 307 -10.45 23.72 -3.38
C PHE A 307 -10.14 25.03 -2.66
N ASP A 308 -10.51 25.12 -1.38
CA ASP A 308 -10.21 26.27 -0.52
C ASP A 308 -8.71 26.39 -0.23
N GLU A 309 -8.02 25.24 -0.11
CA GLU A 309 -6.57 25.14 -0.03
C GLU A 309 -6.05 24.25 -1.16
N PHE A 310 -5.07 24.73 -1.90
CA PHE A 310 -4.47 24.03 -3.02
C PHE A 310 -3.10 23.46 -2.63
N PRO A 311 -3.00 22.14 -2.36
CA PRO A 311 -1.77 21.53 -1.84
C PRO A 311 -0.63 21.51 -2.86
N GLY A 312 -0.92 21.41 -4.15
CA GLY A 312 0.05 21.59 -5.23
C GLY A 312 1.21 20.60 -5.22
N LEU A 313 2.30 21.00 -5.89
CA LEU A 313 3.54 20.19 -5.98
C LEU A 313 4.29 20.09 -4.64
N GLU A 314 4.05 20.99 -3.69
CA GLU A 314 4.70 20.92 -2.38
C GLU A 314 4.25 19.65 -1.64
N PHE A 315 2.96 19.39 -1.60
CA PHE A 315 2.42 18.17 -1.01
C PHE A 315 2.92 16.90 -1.72
N VAL A 316 3.09 16.96 -3.04
CA VAL A 316 3.70 15.85 -3.80
C VAL A 316 5.13 15.57 -3.30
N ARG A 317 5.95 16.62 -3.06
CA ARG A 317 7.31 16.49 -2.52
C ARG A 317 7.32 15.92 -1.11
N GLU A 318 6.44 16.40 -0.24
CA GLU A 318 6.32 15.91 1.15
C GLU A 318 6.02 14.41 1.17
N VAL A 319 5.01 13.97 0.41
CA VAL A 319 4.66 12.55 0.32
C VAL A 319 5.81 11.72 -0.26
N ALA A 320 6.44 12.18 -1.34
CA ALA A 320 7.56 11.48 -1.97
C ALA A 320 8.77 11.32 -1.05
N ALA A 321 9.02 12.31 -0.18
CA ALA A 321 10.14 12.30 0.76
C ALA A 321 9.88 11.46 2.01
N GLU A 322 8.60 11.21 2.37
CA GLU A 322 8.26 10.66 3.68
C GLU A 322 7.61 9.28 3.63
N ILE A 323 6.84 8.97 2.59
CA ILE A 323 5.95 7.81 2.53
C ILE A 323 6.31 6.90 1.36
N ARG A 324 6.48 5.60 1.61
CA ARG A 324 6.77 4.60 0.58
C ARG A 324 5.54 3.85 0.08
N LEU A 325 4.41 3.97 0.75
CA LEU A 325 3.15 3.46 0.22
C LEU A 325 2.94 4.04 -1.20
N PRO A 326 2.60 3.23 -2.23
CA PRO A 326 2.42 3.72 -3.59
C PRO A 326 1.49 4.93 -3.64
N ALA A 327 1.95 6.03 -4.21
CA ALA A 327 1.23 7.29 -4.28
C ALA A 327 1.09 7.76 -5.73
N PHE A 328 -0.14 8.08 -6.14
CA PHE A 328 -0.46 8.59 -7.45
C PHE A 328 -0.81 10.08 -7.35
N ALA A 329 0.00 10.94 -7.96
CA ALA A 329 -0.34 12.35 -8.06
C ALA A 329 -1.57 12.53 -8.95
N ILE A 330 -2.51 13.37 -8.53
CA ILE A 330 -3.78 13.60 -9.24
C ILE A 330 -4.15 15.09 -9.26
N GLY A 331 -4.91 15.49 -10.27
CA GLY A 331 -5.45 16.84 -10.44
C GLY A 331 -4.67 17.67 -11.45
N GLY A 332 -5.30 17.99 -12.57
CA GLY A 332 -4.78 18.87 -13.62
C GLY A 332 -3.52 18.37 -14.34
N ILE A 333 -3.19 17.07 -14.22
CA ILE A 333 -1.98 16.48 -14.82
C ILE A 333 -2.23 16.21 -16.31
N THR A 334 -1.25 16.61 -17.15
CA THR A 334 -1.24 16.45 -18.60
C THR A 334 0.17 16.02 -19.06
N SER A 335 0.32 15.69 -20.34
CA SER A 335 1.64 15.42 -20.95
C SER A 335 2.62 16.60 -20.87
N GLN A 336 2.12 17.83 -20.72
CA GLN A 336 2.93 19.03 -20.65
C GLN A 336 3.52 19.30 -19.25
N ASN A 337 2.84 18.86 -18.17
CA ASN A 337 3.23 19.17 -16.81
C ASN A 337 3.63 17.92 -15.97
N VAL A 338 3.44 16.71 -16.48
CA VAL A 338 3.79 15.47 -15.78
C VAL A 338 5.27 15.42 -15.38
N GLY A 339 6.16 16.04 -16.15
CA GLY A 339 7.58 16.16 -15.79
C GLY A 339 7.83 16.91 -14.47
N GLN A 340 6.96 17.87 -14.11
CA GLN A 340 7.04 18.56 -12.82
C GLN A 340 6.68 17.64 -11.64
N VAL A 341 5.72 16.73 -11.84
CA VAL A 341 5.37 15.69 -10.84
C VAL A 341 6.56 14.76 -10.62
N MET A 342 7.21 14.33 -11.71
CA MET A 342 8.39 13.46 -11.64
C MET A 342 9.55 14.16 -10.94
N ALA A 343 9.78 15.43 -11.23
CA ALA A 343 10.78 16.27 -10.56
C ALA A 343 10.45 16.50 -9.06
N ALA A 344 9.17 16.43 -8.68
CA ALA A 344 8.73 16.48 -7.28
C ALA A 344 8.88 15.11 -6.56
N GLY A 345 9.30 14.05 -7.25
CA GLY A 345 9.64 12.76 -6.65
C GLY A 345 8.62 11.63 -6.86
N LEU A 346 7.44 11.89 -7.45
CA LEU A 346 6.47 10.84 -7.76
C LEU A 346 6.50 10.48 -9.25
N ARG A 347 6.61 9.19 -9.54
CA ARG A 347 6.57 8.62 -10.91
C ARG A 347 5.26 7.90 -11.21
N ARG A 348 4.23 8.11 -10.41
CA ARG A 348 2.89 7.56 -10.57
C ARG A 348 1.89 8.70 -10.66
N VAL A 349 1.04 8.67 -11.67
CA VAL A 349 0.02 9.72 -11.86
C VAL A 349 -1.35 9.13 -12.12
N ALA A 350 -2.38 9.83 -11.66
CA ALA A 350 -3.77 9.55 -11.95
C ALA A 350 -4.32 10.71 -12.81
N VAL A 351 -4.91 10.38 -13.95
CA VAL A 351 -5.45 11.35 -14.93
C VAL A 351 -6.87 11.00 -15.33
N ALA A 352 -7.66 12.00 -15.69
CA ALA A 352 -8.99 11.83 -16.28
C ALA A 352 -9.04 12.51 -17.66
N SER A 353 -9.47 13.77 -17.74
CA SER A 353 -9.70 14.50 -18.98
C SER A 353 -8.50 14.57 -19.92
N ALA A 354 -7.27 14.55 -19.41
CA ALA A 354 -6.07 14.51 -20.24
C ALA A 354 -6.02 13.31 -21.20
N VAL A 355 -6.74 12.23 -20.87
CA VAL A 355 -6.88 11.03 -21.70
C VAL A 355 -8.30 10.93 -22.24
N THR A 356 -9.32 11.00 -21.38
CA THR A 356 -10.73 10.72 -21.76
C THR A 356 -11.34 11.77 -22.68
N ALA A 357 -10.89 13.03 -22.61
CA ALA A 357 -11.35 14.10 -23.48
C ALA A 357 -10.43 14.30 -24.72
N ALA A 358 -9.39 13.50 -24.88
CA ALA A 358 -8.53 13.57 -26.06
C ALA A 358 -9.25 13.01 -27.29
N SER A 359 -9.00 13.58 -28.48
CA SER A 359 -9.55 13.07 -29.74
C SER A 359 -9.09 11.63 -30.07
N LYS A 360 -8.00 11.18 -29.47
CA LYS A 360 -7.42 9.83 -29.56
C LYS A 360 -6.93 9.38 -28.17
N PRO A 361 -7.84 8.83 -27.33
CA PRO A 361 -7.52 8.43 -25.96
C PRO A 361 -6.35 7.45 -25.85
N GLN A 362 -6.28 6.45 -26.73
CA GLN A 362 -5.18 5.50 -26.81
C GLN A 362 -3.83 6.19 -27.01
N ALA A 363 -3.74 7.14 -27.94
CA ALA A 363 -2.49 7.85 -28.23
C ALA A 363 -2.08 8.75 -27.04
N ALA A 364 -3.04 9.43 -26.41
CA ALA A 364 -2.79 10.27 -25.24
C ALA A 364 -2.28 9.44 -24.04
N ALA A 365 -2.89 8.29 -23.77
CA ALA A 365 -2.45 7.38 -22.72
C ALA A 365 -1.04 6.81 -23.01
N THR A 366 -0.79 6.40 -24.26
CA THR A 366 0.52 5.88 -24.70
C THR A 366 1.62 6.93 -24.52
N ALA A 367 1.36 8.19 -24.89
CA ALA A 367 2.31 9.29 -24.74
C ALA A 367 2.63 9.57 -23.26
N LEU A 368 1.62 9.64 -22.38
CA LEU A 368 1.83 9.81 -20.94
C LEU A 368 2.62 8.66 -20.35
N ARG A 369 2.28 7.42 -20.72
CA ARG A 369 2.97 6.23 -20.26
C ARG A 369 4.44 6.23 -20.66
N ALA A 370 4.77 6.61 -21.90
CA ALA A 370 6.14 6.72 -22.37
C ALA A 370 6.98 7.67 -21.51
N VAL A 371 6.44 8.83 -21.15
CA VAL A 371 7.12 9.80 -20.24
C VAL A 371 7.33 9.21 -18.84
N LEU A 372 6.38 8.47 -18.30
CA LEU A 372 6.47 7.91 -16.93
C LEU A 372 7.47 6.75 -16.83
N HIS A 373 7.80 6.11 -17.94
CA HIS A 373 8.76 5.00 -18.00
C HIS A 373 10.15 5.44 -18.52
N SER A 374 10.32 6.71 -18.93
CA SER A 374 11.63 7.29 -19.22
C SER A 374 12.39 7.62 -17.93
#